data_764d9a5ed0448c69884ec83030b222df
#
_entry.id   764d9a5ed0448c69884ec83030b222df
#
_cell.length_a   1.000
_cell.length_b   1.000
_cell.length_c   1.000
_cell.angle_alpha   90.00
_cell.angle_beta   90.00
_cell.angle_gamma   90.00
#
_symmetry.space_group_name_H-M   'P 1'
#
loop_
_entity.id
_entity.type
_entity.pdbx_description
1 polymer ?
#
loop_
_entity_poly.entity_id
_entity_poly.type
_entity_poly.pdbx_seq_one_letter_code
_entity_poly.pdbx_strand_id
1 'polypeptide(L)'
;MGFLANKRVLITGLLSNRSIAYGIAKAMKREGALLAFTYQGEEVRSRVEKLAAEFDSNLLFPCDVSSDTEIALCFENLRKHWDGLDCIVHSIAFAPREALTGDYLESVNREAFRIAHDISAYSFSALAKAALPLMQNRNGSLLTLSYLGAVRVMPNYNVMGLAKASLEANVRFMASSLGPKGIRVNAISAGPIKTLAAAGIGNFGKLLGYTEKVSPLRRNVTTDEVGNVAAFLCSDLASGITGEITYVDAGFNTVAFNLHD
;
A
#
# COMPACT_ATOMS: atom_id res chain seq x y z
N MET A 1 6.10 25.92 3.29
CA MET A 1 4.85 25.17 3.07
C MET A 1 5.26 23.87 2.39
N GLY A 2 4.80 22.71 2.88
CA GLY A 2 5.18 21.43 2.32
C GLY A 2 4.52 21.21 0.93
N PHE A 3 5.07 20.30 0.13
CA PHE A 3 4.62 20.06 -1.24
C PHE A 3 3.29 19.26 -1.35
N LEU A 4 2.71 18.82 -0.21
CA LEU A 4 1.36 18.27 -0.11
C LEU A 4 0.40 19.20 0.65
N ALA A 5 0.74 20.48 0.79
CA ALA A 5 -0.06 21.43 1.56
C ALA A 5 -1.53 21.41 1.10
N ASN A 6 -2.44 21.18 2.05
CA ASN A 6 -3.89 21.08 1.87
C ASN A 6 -4.38 19.93 0.95
N LYS A 7 -3.53 19.04 0.47
CA LYS A 7 -3.96 17.82 -0.23
C LYS A 7 -4.68 16.91 0.76
N ARG A 8 -5.83 16.40 0.38
CA ARG A 8 -6.69 15.48 1.15
C ARG A 8 -6.34 14.05 0.78
N VAL A 9 -5.89 13.29 1.75
CA VAL A 9 -5.35 11.94 1.53
C VAL A 9 -6.11 10.93 2.40
N LEU A 10 -6.69 9.91 1.76
CA LEU A 10 -7.24 8.75 2.45
C LEU A 10 -6.19 7.64 2.49
N ILE A 11 -5.83 7.21 3.69
CA ILE A 11 -4.83 6.14 3.92
C ILE A 11 -5.52 4.92 4.51
N THR A 12 -5.34 3.76 3.89
CA THR A 12 -5.81 2.47 4.38
C THR A 12 -4.68 1.69 5.07
N GLY A 13 -5.00 0.75 5.96
CA GLY A 13 -4.03 -0.17 6.53
C GLY A 13 -3.17 0.37 7.68
N LEU A 14 -3.62 1.43 8.36
CA LEU A 14 -2.96 1.98 9.55
C LEU A 14 -3.28 1.11 10.79
N LEU A 15 -2.47 0.08 11.07
CA LEU A 15 -2.70 -0.87 12.16
C LEU A 15 -1.68 -0.78 13.30
N SER A 16 -0.52 -0.16 13.09
CA SER A 16 0.52 0.03 14.09
C SER A 16 1.50 1.12 13.67
N ASN A 17 2.28 1.63 14.62
CA ASN A 17 3.40 2.54 14.36
C ASN A 17 4.57 1.89 13.57
N ARG A 18 4.51 0.57 13.34
CA ARG A 18 5.46 -0.17 12.49
C ARG A 18 4.90 -0.44 11.09
N SER A 19 3.65 -0.09 10.80
CA SER A 19 3.08 -0.27 9.45
C SER A 19 3.70 0.72 8.46
N ILE A 20 3.79 0.32 7.20
CA ILE A 20 4.23 1.23 6.13
C ILE A 20 3.26 2.41 6.02
N ALA A 21 1.95 2.18 6.21
CA ALA A 21 0.94 3.24 6.26
C ALA A 21 1.26 4.33 7.30
N TYR A 22 1.85 3.96 8.45
CA TYR A 22 2.26 4.95 9.46
C TYR A 22 3.42 5.82 8.97
N GLY A 23 4.46 5.22 8.37
CA GLY A 23 5.56 5.98 7.77
C GLY A 23 5.09 6.91 6.65
N ILE A 24 4.13 6.46 5.84
CA ILE A 24 3.49 7.26 4.79
C ILE A 24 2.70 8.42 5.42
N ALA A 25 1.86 8.17 6.42
CA ALA A 25 1.10 9.20 7.11
C ALA A 25 2.01 10.27 7.72
N LYS A 26 3.11 9.86 8.36
CA LYS A 26 4.13 10.75 8.94
C LYS A 26 4.76 11.67 7.88
N ALA A 27 5.17 11.10 6.74
CA ALA A 27 5.76 11.89 5.65
C ALA A 27 4.73 12.85 5.03
N MET A 28 3.52 12.40 4.75
CA MET A 28 2.47 13.23 4.16
C MET A 28 2.03 14.36 5.11
N LYS A 29 1.89 14.07 6.41
CA LYS A 29 1.60 15.09 7.43
C LYS A 29 2.69 16.15 7.50
N ARG A 30 3.96 15.74 7.50
CA ARG A 30 5.11 16.65 7.46
C ARG A 30 5.05 17.61 6.27
N GLU A 31 4.59 17.10 5.11
CA GLU A 31 4.45 17.90 3.89
C GLU A 31 3.13 18.68 3.80
N GLY A 32 2.32 18.67 4.89
CA GLY A 32 1.14 19.52 5.03
C GLY A 32 -0.17 18.92 4.50
N ALA A 33 -0.23 17.61 4.27
CA ALA A 33 -1.46 16.93 3.88
C ALA A 33 -2.49 16.87 5.01
N LEU A 34 -3.77 16.89 4.64
CA LEU A 34 -4.91 16.57 5.49
C LEU A 34 -5.19 15.08 5.36
N LEU A 35 -5.19 14.34 6.46
CA LEU A 35 -5.27 12.89 6.45
C LEU A 35 -6.62 12.38 6.95
N ALA A 36 -7.11 11.34 6.32
CA ALA A 36 -8.20 10.48 6.78
C ALA A 36 -7.77 9.02 6.70
N PHE A 37 -8.38 8.16 7.51
CA PHE A 37 -7.98 6.77 7.63
C PHE A 37 -9.18 5.83 7.55
N THR A 38 -8.94 4.59 7.13
CA THR A 38 -9.92 3.51 7.24
C THR A 38 -9.49 2.47 8.26
N TYR A 39 -10.46 1.78 8.82
CA TYR A 39 -10.25 0.59 9.66
C TYR A 39 -11.21 -0.54 9.24
N GLN A 40 -10.78 -1.80 9.38
CA GLN A 40 -11.54 -2.93 8.86
C GLN A 40 -12.74 -3.28 9.75
N GLY A 41 -12.57 -3.33 11.06
CA GLY A 41 -13.61 -3.74 12.02
C GLY A 41 -13.51 -2.99 13.34
N GLU A 42 -14.56 -3.00 14.12
CA GLU A 42 -14.65 -2.27 15.40
C GLU A 42 -13.56 -2.69 16.40
N GLU A 43 -13.06 -3.94 16.32
CA GLU A 43 -11.98 -4.46 17.18
C GLU A 43 -10.65 -3.73 17.02
N VAL A 44 -10.40 -3.12 15.85
CA VAL A 44 -9.18 -2.34 15.59
C VAL A 44 -9.39 -0.82 15.67
N ARG A 45 -10.63 -0.36 15.74
CA ARG A 45 -11.01 1.06 15.72
C ARG A 45 -10.24 1.89 16.73
N SER A 46 -10.30 1.54 18.02
CA SER A 46 -9.65 2.32 19.10
C SER A 46 -8.13 2.44 18.90
N ARG A 47 -7.51 1.43 18.29
CA ARG A 47 -6.08 1.45 17.93
C ARG A 47 -5.82 2.44 16.81
N VAL A 48 -6.64 2.42 15.75
CA VAL A 48 -6.50 3.33 14.62
C VAL A 48 -6.78 4.78 15.05
N GLU A 49 -7.76 5.01 15.92
CA GLU A 49 -8.04 6.33 16.50
C GLU A 49 -6.82 6.93 17.20
N LYS A 50 -6.15 6.14 18.05
CA LYS A 50 -4.93 6.60 18.74
C LYS A 50 -3.81 6.95 17.77
N LEU A 51 -3.60 6.14 16.74
CA LEU A 51 -2.58 6.40 15.73
C LEU A 51 -2.93 7.61 14.84
N ALA A 52 -4.19 7.78 14.47
CA ALA A 52 -4.66 8.91 13.66
C ALA A 52 -4.53 10.25 14.40
N ALA A 53 -4.77 10.24 15.73
CA ALA A 53 -4.59 11.42 16.57
C ALA A 53 -3.14 11.96 16.56
N GLU A 54 -2.14 11.09 16.38
CA GLU A 54 -0.72 11.51 16.23
C GLU A 54 -0.49 12.36 14.96
N PHE A 55 -1.43 12.30 14.01
CA PHE A 55 -1.42 13.06 12.76
C PHE A 55 -2.47 14.20 12.73
N ASP A 56 -3.00 14.58 13.89
CA ASP A 56 -4.09 15.58 14.05
C ASP A 56 -5.32 15.23 13.19
N SER A 57 -5.64 13.94 13.06
CA SER A 57 -6.81 13.49 12.31
C SER A 57 -7.82 12.77 13.21
N ASN A 58 -9.08 13.16 13.07
CA ASN A 58 -10.25 12.49 13.65
C ASN A 58 -11.16 11.87 12.57
N LEU A 59 -10.72 11.88 11.31
CA LEU A 59 -11.49 11.34 10.19
C LEU A 59 -11.16 9.85 10.00
N LEU A 60 -12.02 9.01 10.55
CA LEU A 60 -11.90 7.55 10.49
C LEU A 60 -13.19 6.94 9.97
N PHE A 61 -13.05 6.01 9.04
CA PHE A 61 -14.19 5.36 8.38
C PHE A 61 -14.06 3.83 8.43
N PRO A 62 -15.11 3.11 8.85
CA PRO A 62 -15.13 1.66 8.72
C PRO A 62 -15.10 1.29 7.22
N CYS A 63 -14.29 0.31 6.86
CA CYS A 63 -14.18 -0.14 5.48
C CYS A 63 -13.48 -1.52 5.44
N ASP A 64 -14.27 -2.58 5.43
CA ASP A 64 -13.78 -3.88 5.00
C ASP A 64 -13.76 -3.89 3.47
N VAL A 65 -12.57 -3.99 2.90
CA VAL A 65 -12.40 -3.95 1.43
C VAL A 65 -12.88 -5.21 0.71
N SER A 66 -13.31 -6.24 1.43
CA SER A 66 -14.02 -7.40 0.90
C SER A 66 -15.51 -7.15 0.66
N SER A 67 -16.02 -5.96 1.04
CA SER A 67 -17.41 -5.58 0.94
C SER A 67 -17.58 -4.31 0.10
N ASP A 68 -18.12 -4.44 -1.10
CA ASP A 68 -18.44 -3.28 -1.96
C ASP A 68 -19.39 -2.30 -1.28
N THR A 69 -20.30 -2.79 -0.41
CA THR A 69 -21.22 -1.95 0.36
C THR A 69 -20.46 -1.10 1.37
N GLU A 70 -19.49 -1.67 2.11
CA GLU A 70 -18.69 -0.90 3.06
C GLU A 70 -17.76 0.09 2.37
N ILE A 71 -17.20 -0.29 1.23
CA ILE A 71 -16.43 0.64 0.39
C ILE A 71 -17.30 1.84 -0.01
N ALA A 72 -18.51 1.61 -0.52
CA ALA A 72 -19.42 2.68 -0.92
C ALA A 72 -19.77 3.60 0.27
N LEU A 73 -20.16 3.03 1.42
CA LEU A 73 -20.46 3.77 2.65
C LEU A 73 -19.28 4.59 3.17
N CYS A 74 -18.07 4.06 3.05
CA CYS A 74 -16.85 4.78 3.43
C CYS A 74 -16.74 6.11 2.65
N PHE A 75 -16.90 6.08 1.33
CA PHE A 75 -16.81 7.30 0.51
C PHE A 75 -18.05 8.21 0.65
N GLU A 76 -19.24 7.67 0.89
CA GLU A 76 -20.41 8.48 1.25
C GLU A 76 -20.18 9.26 2.55
N ASN A 77 -19.59 8.62 3.55
CA ASN A 77 -19.28 9.29 4.81
C ASN A 77 -18.13 10.28 4.66
N LEU A 78 -17.07 9.95 3.91
CA LEU A 78 -15.98 10.87 3.62
C LEU A 78 -16.49 12.16 2.95
N ARG A 79 -17.44 12.06 2.02
CA ARG A 79 -18.04 13.20 1.33
C ARG A 79 -18.76 14.20 2.26
N LYS A 80 -19.20 13.77 3.43
CA LYS A 80 -19.79 14.66 4.44
C LYS A 80 -18.78 15.61 5.08
N HIS A 81 -17.47 15.26 4.99
CA HIS A 81 -16.36 16.02 5.56
C HIS A 81 -15.52 16.73 4.50
N TRP A 82 -15.37 16.13 3.33
CA TRP A 82 -14.55 16.65 2.24
C TRP A 82 -15.36 16.70 0.93
N ASP A 83 -15.35 17.84 0.26
CA ASP A 83 -15.94 18.06 -1.06
C ASP A 83 -15.09 17.49 -2.21
N GLY A 84 -13.91 16.93 -1.89
CA GLY A 84 -13.00 16.29 -2.84
C GLY A 84 -11.88 15.52 -2.15
N LEU A 85 -11.25 14.64 -2.91
CA LEU A 85 -10.15 13.78 -2.48
C LEU A 85 -9.00 13.87 -3.49
N ASP A 86 -7.78 14.14 -3.01
CA ASP A 86 -6.62 14.29 -3.89
C ASP A 86 -5.83 12.98 -4.00
N CYS A 87 -5.75 12.19 -2.93
CA CYS A 87 -4.95 10.95 -2.95
C CYS A 87 -5.62 9.81 -2.18
N ILE A 88 -5.39 8.59 -2.67
CA ILE A 88 -5.63 7.34 -1.92
C ILE A 88 -4.33 6.58 -1.80
N VAL A 89 -4.01 6.15 -0.58
CA VAL A 89 -2.93 5.21 -0.29
C VAL A 89 -3.54 3.86 0.10
N HIS A 90 -3.42 2.90 -0.79
CA HIS A 90 -3.83 1.52 -0.58
C HIS A 90 -2.68 0.73 0.05
N SER A 91 -2.71 0.57 1.37
CA SER A 91 -1.70 -0.17 2.14
C SER A 91 -2.30 -1.43 2.78
N ILE A 92 -3.01 -2.21 1.97
CA ILE A 92 -3.71 -3.42 2.38
C ILE A 92 -3.15 -4.63 1.61
N ALA A 93 -2.97 -5.74 2.32
CA ALA A 93 -2.72 -7.05 1.75
C ALA A 93 -3.10 -8.13 2.76
N PHE A 94 -3.69 -9.20 2.30
CA PHE A 94 -4.01 -10.36 3.12
C PHE A 94 -4.01 -11.64 2.29
N ALA A 95 -3.51 -12.71 2.89
CA ALA A 95 -3.72 -14.09 2.46
C ALA A 95 -3.80 -14.98 3.71
N PRO A 96 -4.55 -16.09 3.66
CA PRO A 96 -4.56 -17.08 4.72
C PRO A 96 -3.15 -17.59 5.02
N ARG A 97 -2.82 -17.73 6.31
CA ARG A 97 -1.45 -18.01 6.77
C ARG A 97 -0.91 -19.35 6.25
N GLU A 98 -1.78 -20.34 6.14
CA GLU A 98 -1.47 -21.66 5.60
C GLU A 98 -1.01 -21.60 4.14
N ALA A 99 -1.48 -20.65 3.37
CA ALA A 99 -1.07 -20.44 1.98
C ALA A 99 0.26 -19.67 1.83
N LEU A 100 0.88 -19.24 2.95
CA LEU A 100 2.14 -18.50 3.02
C LEU A 100 3.27 -19.35 3.64
N THR A 101 3.16 -20.67 3.60
CA THR A 101 4.13 -21.59 4.19
C THR A 101 4.38 -22.80 3.30
N GLY A 102 5.61 -23.32 3.31
CA GLY A 102 5.95 -24.54 2.58
C GLY A 102 6.01 -24.37 1.06
N ASP A 103 5.87 -25.48 0.35
CA ASP A 103 5.84 -25.52 -1.10
C ASP A 103 4.58 -24.83 -1.66
N TYR A 104 4.74 -24.16 -2.79
CA TYR A 104 3.64 -23.40 -3.40
C TYR A 104 2.48 -24.30 -3.84
N LEU A 105 2.76 -25.42 -4.55
CA LEU A 105 1.70 -26.29 -5.06
C LEU A 105 1.00 -27.06 -3.94
N GLU A 106 1.69 -27.34 -2.82
CA GLU A 106 1.09 -27.99 -1.66
C GLU A 106 0.21 -27.04 -0.86
N SER A 107 0.56 -25.74 -0.78
CA SER A 107 -0.14 -24.75 0.04
C SER A 107 -1.24 -24.00 -0.70
N VAL A 108 -1.19 -23.92 -2.05
CA VAL A 108 -2.19 -23.19 -2.81
C VAL A 108 -3.52 -23.95 -2.88
N ASN A 109 -4.60 -23.25 -2.64
CA ASN A 109 -5.95 -23.74 -2.86
C ASN A 109 -6.83 -22.61 -3.43
N ARG A 110 -8.00 -22.99 -4.00
CA ARG A 110 -8.90 -22.06 -4.67
C ARG A 110 -9.33 -20.90 -3.78
N GLU A 111 -9.66 -21.19 -2.53
CA GLU A 111 -10.18 -20.19 -1.60
C GLU A 111 -9.09 -19.21 -1.16
N ALA A 112 -7.90 -19.69 -0.79
CA ALA A 112 -6.77 -18.85 -0.45
C ALA A 112 -6.34 -17.96 -1.64
N PHE A 113 -6.37 -18.51 -2.86
CA PHE A 113 -6.10 -17.76 -4.08
C PHE A 113 -7.13 -16.64 -4.28
N ARG A 114 -8.44 -16.96 -4.14
CA ARG A 114 -9.53 -16.00 -4.25
C ARG A 114 -9.38 -14.87 -3.22
N ILE A 115 -9.21 -15.20 -1.95
CA ILE A 115 -9.07 -14.22 -0.85
C ILE A 115 -7.85 -13.32 -1.07
N ALA A 116 -6.69 -13.89 -1.43
CA ALA A 116 -5.48 -13.10 -1.64
C ALA A 116 -5.65 -12.09 -2.79
N HIS A 117 -6.26 -12.47 -3.90
CA HIS A 117 -6.49 -11.57 -5.05
C HIS A 117 -7.60 -10.55 -4.77
N ASP A 118 -8.67 -10.95 -4.12
CA ASP A 118 -9.77 -10.09 -3.74
C ASP A 118 -9.27 -8.92 -2.85
N ILE A 119 -8.66 -9.28 -1.72
CA ILE A 119 -8.21 -8.28 -0.74
C ILE A 119 -6.95 -7.53 -1.18
N SER A 120 -6.00 -8.19 -1.86
CA SER A 120 -4.68 -7.58 -2.10
C SER A 120 -4.52 -6.97 -3.50
N ALA A 121 -5.46 -7.21 -4.43
CA ALA A 121 -5.40 -6.68 -5.79
C ALA A 121 -6.69 -5.99 -6.21
N TYR A 122 -7.86 -6.69 -6.16
CA TYR A 122 -9.14 -6.14 -6.58
C TYR A 122 -9.57 -4.93 -5.74
N SER A 123 -9.36 -4.97 -4.44
CA SER A 123 -9.74 -3.90 -3.52
C SER A 123 -9.17 -2.53 -3.91
N PHE A 124 -7.99 -2.48 -4.54
CA PHE A 124 -7.42 -1.23 -5.05
C PHE A 124 -8.29 -0.62 -6.17
N SER A 125 -8.78 -1.45 -7.10
CA SER A 125 -9.72 -1.01 -8.14
C SER A 125 -11.08 -0.60 -7.55
N ALA A 126 -11.59 -1.36 -6.58
CA ALA A 126 -12.86 -1.09 -5.94
C ALA A 126 -12.85 0.27 -5.20
N LEU A 127 -11.80 0.53 -4.41
CA LEU A 127 -11.59 1.82 -3.76
C LEU A 127 -11.46 2.97 -4.77
N ALA A 128 -10.67 2.78 -5.83
CA ALA A 128 -10.52 3.79 -6.87
C ALA A 128 -11.85 4.11 -7.55
N LYS A 129 -12.64 3.09 -7.93
CA LYS A 129 -13.95 3.25 -8.55
C LYS A 129 -14.90 4.04 -7.66
N ALA A 130 -14.98 3.72 -6.37
CA ALA A 130 -15.84 4.41 -5.41
C ALA A 130 -15.39 5.86 -5.15
N ALA A 131 -14.10 6.15 -5.24
CA ALA A 131 -13.52 7.46 -5.03
C ALA A 131 -13.69 8.43 -6.22
N LEU A 132 -13.92 7.92 -7.44
CA LEU A 132 -13.94 8.74 -8.66
C LEU A 132 -14.76 10.03 -8.55
N PRO A 133 -15.98 10.03 -7.97
CA PRO A 133 -16.77 11.26 -7.85
C PRO A 133 -16.11 12.35 -7.00
N LEU A 134 -15.27 11.98 -6.03
CA LEU A 134 -14.52 12.91 -5.16
C LEU A 134 -13.18 13.35 -5.77
N MET A 135 -12.67 12.63 -6.78
CA MET A 135 -11.37 12.90 -7.39
C MET A 135 -11.46 13.67 -8.72
N GLN A 136 -12.66 13.96 -9.20
CA GLN A 136 -12.86 14.69 -10.46
C GLN A 136 -12.23 16.09 -10.41
N ASN A 137 -11.51 16.45 -11.49
CA ASN A 137 -10.86 17.76 -11.67
C ASN A 137 -9.86 18.16 -10.57
N ARG A 138 -9.24 17.18 -9.91
CA ARG A 138 -8.30 17.43 -8.80
C ARG A 138 -6.85 17.04 -9.09
N ASN A 139 -6.53 16.53 -10.28
CA ASN A 139 -5.20 15.97 -10.58
C ASN A 139 -4.79 14.91 -9.54
N GLY A 140 -5.69 13.97 -9.30
CA GLY A 140 -5.58 13.01 -8.21
C GLY A 140 -4.44 12.01 -8.36
N SER A 141 -4.10 11.33 -7.27
CA SER A 141 -3.10 10.25 -7.25
C SER A 141 -3.59 9.05 -6.47
N LEU A 142 -3.43 7.86 -7.06
CA LEU A 142 -3.67 6.57 -6.42
C LEU A 142 -2.32 5.87 -6.22
N LEU A 143 -2.04 5.42 -5.02
CA LEU A 143 -0.79 4.75 -4.66
C LEU A 143 -1.09 3.42 -3.98
N THR A 144 -0.41 2.36 -4.40
CA THR A 144 -0.46 1.06 -3.69
C THR A 144 0.93 0.56 -3.34
N LEU A 145 0.99 -0.47 -2.48
CA LEU A 145 2.24 -1.09 -2.03
C LEU A 145 2.37 -2.49 -2.62
N SER A 146 3.49 -2.72 -3.31
CA SER A 146 3.91 -4.00 -3.86
C SER A 146 5.16 -4.52 -3.15
N TYR A 147 5.66 -5.63 -3.63
CA TYR A 147 6.87 -6.29 -3.16
C TYR A 147 7.55 -7.05 -4.31
N LEU A 148 8.86 -7.22 -4.25
CA LEU A 148 9.65 -7.93 -5.26
C LEU A 148 9.08 -9.33 -5.61
N GLY A 149 8.35 -9.94 -4.70
CA GLY A 149 7.63 -11.20 -4.93
C GLY A 149 6.59 -11.16 -6.05
N ALA A 150 6.23 -9.98 -6.59
CA ALA A 150 5.40 -9.83 -7.78
C ALA A 150 6.10 -10.27 -9.07
N VAL A 151 7.43 -10.15 -9.14
CA VAL A 151 8.25 -10.38 -10.35
C VAL A 151 9.33 -11.44 -10.15
N ARG A 152 9.57 -11.87 -8.92
CA ARG A 152 10.54 -12.94 -8.58
C ARG A 152 9.96 -13.87 -7.54
N VAL A 153 10.33 -15.15 -7.60
CA VAL A 153 9.92 -16.11 -6.58
C VAL A 153 10.60 -15.78 -5.25
N MET A 154 9.77 -15.56 -4.23
CA MET A 154 10.23 -15.34 -2.86
C MET A 154 9.75 -16.51 -1.98
N PRO A 155 10.63 -17.16 -1.22
CA PRO A 155 10.25 -18.27 -0.34
C PRO A 155 9.12 -17.88 0.63
N ASN A 156 8.12 -18.75 0.78
CA ASN A 156 6.96 -18.56 1.66
C ASN A 156 6.08 -17.33 1.32
N TYR A 157 6.26 -16.73 0.15
CA TYR A 157 5.38 -15.65 -0.31
C TYR A 157 4.21 -16.19 -1.15
N ASN A 158 4.42 -17.30 -1.83
CA ASN A 158 3.45 -18.16 -2.50
C ASN A 158 2.31 -17.38 -3.19
N VAL A 159 1.05 -17.63 -2.81
CA VAL A 159 -0.13 -16.99 -3.42
C VAL A 159 -0.09 -15.45 -3.35
N MET A 160 0.57 -14.87 -2.36
CA MET A 160 0.70 -13.42 -2.26
C MET A 160 1.56 -12.85 -3.39
N GLY A 161 2.58 -13.58 -3.88
CA GLY A 161 3.37 -13.18 -5.05
C GLY A 161 2.48 -13.00 -6.29
N LEU A 162 1.56 -13.93 -6.52
CA LEU A 162 0.62 -13.86 -7.63
C LEU A 162 -0.36 -12.69 -7.45
N ALA A 163 -0.87 -12.47 -6.23
CA ALA A 163 -1.74 -11.34 -5.94
C ALA A 163 -1.02 -10.00 -6.16
N LYS A 164 0.27 -9.89 -5.79
CA LYS A 164 1.07 -8.68 -6.05
C LYS A 164 1.40 -8.50 -7.54
N ALA A 165 1.63 -9.56 -8.29
CA ALA A 165 1.77 -9.48 -9.76
C ALA A 165 0.47 -8.96 -10.41
N SER A 166 -0.68 -9.46 -9.97
CA SER A 166 -1.99 -8.96 -10.37
C SER A 166 -2.17 -7.49 -10.00
N LEU A 167 -1.78 -7.07 -8.80
CA LEU A 167 -1.84 -5.69 -8.35
C LEU A 167 -0.97 -4.75 -9.21
N GLU A 168 0.26 -5.15 -9.56
CA GLU A 168 1.13 -4.35 -10.45
C GLU A 168 0.59 -4.25 -11.88
N ALA A 169 -0.02 -5.31 -12.40
CA ALA A 169 -0.75 -5.24 -13.66
C ALA A 169 -1.93 -4.26 -13.54
N ASN A 170 -2.69 -4.32 -12.45
CA ASN A 170 -3.82 -3.44 -12.17
C ASN A 170 -3.40 -1.95 -12.13
N VAL A 171 -2.23 -1.62 -11.56
CA VAL A 171 -1.66 -0.26 -11.61
C VAL A 171 -1.58 0.25 -13.04
N ARG A 172 -1.05 -0.54 -13.98
CA ARG A 172 -0.91 -0.15 -15.40
C ARG A 172 -2.26 0.03 -16.09
N PHE A 173 -3.21 -0.89 -15.88
CA PHE A 173 -4.55 -0.79 -16.44
C PHE A 173 -5.32 0.41 -15.90
N MET A 174 -5.24 0.66 -14.58
CA MET A 174 -5.87 1.82 -13.96
C MET A 174 -5.21 3.13 -14.42
N ALA A 175 -3.89 3.19 -14.57
CA ALA A 175 -3.18 4.35 -15.09
C ALA A 175 -3.67 4.73 -16.50
N SER A 176 -3.84 3.75 -17.38
CA SER A 176 -4.40 3.94 -18.72
C SER A 176 -5.85 4.44 -18.68
N SER A 177 -6.68 3.87 -17.82
CA SER A 177 -8.10 4.22 -17.69
C SER A 177 -8.34 5.60 -17.06
N LEU A 178 -7.49 5.99 -16.10
CA LEU A 178 -7.68 7.18 -15.26
C LEU A 178 -6.84 8.38 -15.72
N GLY A 179 -5.79 8.15 -16.48
CA GLY A 179 -4.92 9.21 -17.05
C GLY A 179 -5.71 10.29 -17.79
N PRO A 180 -6.65 9.94 -18.71
CA PRO A 180 -7.49 10.94 -19.38
C PRO A 180 -8.38 11.78 -18.43
N LYS A 181 -8.55 11.34 -17.19
CA LYS A 181 -9.29 12.05 -16.13
C LYS A 181 -8.37 12.86 -15.20
N GLY A 182 -7.06 12.96 -15.53
CA GLY A 182 -6.07 13.65 -14.73
C GLY A 182 -5.69 12.90 -13.42
N ILE A 183 -5.95 11.60 -13.32
CA ILE A 183 -5.62 10.80 -12.13
C ILE A 183 -4.46 9.86 -12.44
N ARG A 184 -3.38 9.97 -11.66
CA ARG A 184 -2.19 9.12 -11.76
C ARG A 184 -2.32 7.89 -10.86
N VAL A 185 -1.76 6.77 -11.28
CA VAL A 185 -1.79 5.51 -10.52
C VAL A 185 -0.41 4.91 -10.51
N ASN A 186 0.17 4.73 -9.32
CA ASN A 186 1.52 4.19 -9.15
C ASN A 186 1.57 3.17 -8.00
N ALA A 187 2.66 2.43 -7.93
CA ALA A 187 2.96 1.56 -6.80
C ALA A 187 4.39 1.79 -6.29
N ILE A 188 4.60 1.46 -5.02
CA ILE A 188 5.94 1.31 -4.45
C ILE A 188 6.16 -0.18 -4.16
N SER A 189 7.19 -0.76 -4.77
CA SER A 189 7.73 -2.06 -4.40
C SER A 189 8.74 -1.86 -3.27
N ALA A 190 8.27 -2.02 -2.03
CA ALA A 190 9.08 -1.81 -0.83
C ALA A 190 9.96 -3.03 -0.53
N GLY A 191 11.18 -2.81 -0.06
CA GLY A 191 12.00 -3.86 0.52
C GLY A 191 11.37 -4.45 1.79
N PRO A 192 11.91 -5.57 2.31
CA PRO A 192 11.35 -6.20 3.51
C PRO A 192 11.48 -5.28 4.72
N ILE A 193 10.36 -5.02 5.38
CA ILE A 193 10.25 -4.21 6.61
C ILE A 193 9.53 -5.03 7.67
N LYS A 194 10.02 -4.97 8.91
CA LYS A 194 9.43 -5.71 10.04
C LYS A 194 8.10 -5.08 10.49
N THR A 195 7.03 -5.39 9.76
CA THR A 195 5.65 -4.97 10.05
C THR A 195 4.86 -6.09 10.73
N LEU A 196 3.64 -5.78 11.22
CA LEU A 196 2.71 -6.81 11.71
C LEU A 196 2.29 -7.79 10.59
N ALA A 197 2.05 -7.28 9.38
CA ALA A 197 1.71 -8.12 8.23
C ALA A 197 2.85 -9.08 7.86
N ALA A 198 4.11 -8.61 7.90
CA ALA A 198 5.28 -9.43 7.62
C ALA A 198 5.51 -10.56 8.65
N ALA A 199 4.98 -10.42 9.87
CA ALA A 199 5.06 -11.47 10.90
C ALA A 199 4.30 -12.76 10.50
N GLY A 200 3.37 -12.69 9.55
CA GLY A 200 2.68 -13.85 8.97
C GLY A 200 3.51 -14.67 8.00
N ILE A 201 4.63 -14.14 7.49
CA ILE A 201 5.49 -14.80 6.50
C ILE A 201 6.51 -15.68 7.21
N GLY A 202 6.56 -16.97 6.87
CA GLY A 202 7.52 -17.91 7.43
C GLY A 202 8.97 -17.48 7.18
N ASN A 203 9.83 -17.61 8.20
CA ASN A 203 11.26 -17.28 8.14
C ASN A 203 11.60 -15.81 7.76
N PHE A 204 10.69 -14.87 7.99
CA PHE A 204 10.88 -13.46 7.62
C PHE A 204 12.16 -12.84 8.21
N GLY A 205 12.57 -13.24 9.42
CA GLY A 205 13.83 -12.80 10.02
C GLY A 205 15.09 -13.20 9.21
N LYS A 206 15.07 -14.39 8.59
CA LYS A 206 16.15 -14.83 7.70
C LYS A 206 16.18 -14.01 6.42
N LEU A 207 15.01 -13.67 5.88
CA LEU A 207 14.89 -12.80 4.71
C LEU A 207 15.46 -11.39 4.98
N LEU A 208 15.14 -10.79 6.13
CA LEU A 208 15.71 -9.50 6.54
C LEU A 208 17.23 -9.54 6.60
N GLY A 209 17.80 -10.54 7.29
CA GLY A 209 19.25 -10.69 7.40
C GLY A 209 19.94 -10.95 6.06
N TYR A 210 19.31 -11.71 5.16
CA TYR A 210 19.83 -11.92 3.81
C TYR A 210 19.80 -10.62 3.00
N THR A 211 18.67 -9.91 2.99
CA THR A 211 18.52 -8.65 2.24
C THR A 211 19.53 -7.60 2.73
N GLU A 212 19.72 -7.48 4.03
CA GLU A 212 20.73 -6.59 4.62
C GLU A 212 22.15 -6.87 4.10
N LYS A 213 22.51 -8.15 3.97
CA LYS A 213 23.84 -8.56 3.48
C LYS A 213 24.04 -8.30 2.00
N VAL A 214 23.01 -8.52 1.17
CA VAL A 214 23.18 -8.52 -0.30
C VAL A 214 22.76 -7.22 -0.97
N SER A 215 21.90 -6.40 -0.34
CA SER A 215 21.47 -5.13 -0.92
C SER A 215 22.68 -4.20 -1.17
N PRO A 216 22.70 -3.44 -2.26
CA PRO A 216 23.76 -2.47 -2.54
C PRO A 216 24.05 -1.51 -1.37
N LEU A 217 23.01 -1.03 -0.68
CA LEU A 217 23.19 -0.14 0.49
C LEU A 217 23.51 -0.88 1.80
N ARG A 218 23.62 -2.24 1.78
CA ARG A 218 23.98 -3.08 2.94
C ARG A 218 23.10 -2.84 4.17
N ARG A 219 21.83 -2.57 3.94
CA ARG A 219 20.81 -2.41 4.99
C ARG A 219 19.42 -2.65 4.44
N ASN A 220 18.48 -2.90 5.32
CA ASN A 220 17.06 -2.85 4.99
C ASN A 220 16.57 -1.39 4.94
N VAL A 221 15.46 -1.17 4.25
CA VAL A 221 14.78 0.11 4.20
C VAL A 221 13.86 0.30 5.41
N THR A 222 13.49 1.54 5.67
CA THR A 222 12.60 1.95 6.75
C THR A 222 11.22 2.35 6.22
N THR A 223 10.22 2.39 7.10
CA THR A 223 8.89 2.92 6.77
C THR A 223 8.95 4.41 6.40
N ASP A 224 9.88 5.17 6.99
CA ASP A 224 10.08 6.60 6.69
C ASP A 224 10.60 6.80 5.26
N GLU A 225 11.51 5.94 4.77
CA GLU A 225 12.01 6.02 3.39
C GLU A 225 10.91 5.71 2.37
N VAL A 226 10.09 4.68 2.64
CA VAL A 226 8.91 4.39 1.81
C VAL A 226 7.91 5.55 1.88
N GLY A 227 7.70 6.13 3.06
CA GLY A 227 6.85 7.29 3.28
C GLY A 227 7.26 8.52 2.48
N ASN A 228 8.58 8.81 2.40
CA ASN A 228 9.11 9.93 1.62
C ASN A 228 8.80 9.77 0.11
N VAL A 229 9.01 8.57 -0.43
CA VAL A 229 8.69 8.29 -1.84
C VAL A 229 7.18 8.31 -2.07
N ALA A 230 6.37 7.82 -1.13
CA ALA A 230 4.91 7.89 -1.23
C ALA A 230 4.42 9.34 -1.26
N ALA A 231 4.95 10.22 -0.40
CA ALA A 231 4.62 11.63 -0.39
C ALA A 231 4.99 12.31 -1.73
N PHE A 232 6.16 12.00 -2.28
CA PHE A 232 6.59 12.48 -3.60
C PHE A 232 5.64 12.02 -4.71
N LEU A 233 5.36 10.71 -4.81
CA LEU A 233 4.49 10.13 -5.86
C LEU A 233 3.05 10.66 -5.79
N CYS A 234 2.57 11.01 -4.60
CA CYS A 234 1.24 11.59 -4.41
C CYS A 234 1.19 13.10 -4.62
N SER A 235 2.33 13.76 -4.81
CA SER A 235 2.41 15.21 -5.01
C SER A 235 2.41 15.61 -6.49
N ASP A 236 2.25 16.91 -6.75
CA ASP A 236 2.34 17.49 -8.08
C ASP A 236 3.78 17.44 -8.65
N LEU A 237 4.80 17.21 -7.80
CA LEU A 237 6.19 16.99 -8.23
C LEU A 237 6.34 15.72 -9.09
N ALA A 238 5.43 14.76 -8.94
CA ALA A 238 5.38 13.52 -9.72
C ALA A 238 4.34 13.57 -10.86
N SER A 239 3.97 14.76 -11.35
CA SER A 239 2.91 14.96 -12.35
C SER A 239 3.12 14.19 -13.67
N GLY A 240 4.37 13.88 -14.02
CA GLY A 240 4.72 13.08 -15.20
C GLY A 240 4.83 11.57 -14.94
N ILE A 241 4.53 11.08 -13.72
CA ILE A 241 4.71 9.66 -13.35
C ILE A 241 3.36 8.99 -13.14
N THR A 242 3.05 8.01 -13.98
CA THR A 242 1.85 7.15 -13.85
C THR A 242 2.11 5.77 -14.46
N GLY A 243 1.49 4.72 -13.90
CA GLY A 243 1.71 3.33 -14.31
C GLY A 243 3.03 2.73 -13.82
N GLU A 244 3.75 3.41 -12.94
CA GLU A 244 5.10 3.08 -12.49
C GLU A 244 5.08 2.23 -11.21
N ILE A 245 6.04 1.31 -11.12
CA ILE A 245 6.35 0.52 -9.93
C ILE A 245 7.74 0.95 -9.44
N THR A 246 7.76 1.87 -8.48
CA THR A 246 9.01 2.43 -7.94
C THR A 246 9.58 1.53 -6.85
N TYR A 247 10.83 1.10 -7.00
CA TYR A 247 11.50 0.28 -5.98
C TYR A 247 12.09 1.15 -4.87
N VAL A 248 11.75 0.81 -3.63
CA VAL A 248 12.34 1.38 -2.41
C VAL A 248 12.81 0.21 -1.54
N ASP A 249 13.97 -0.36 -1.86
CA ASP A 249 14.45 -1.63 -1.34
C ASP A 249 15.98 -1.68 -1.12
N ALA A 250 16.61 -0.53 -0.99
CA ALA A 250 18.07 -0.41 -0.87
C ALA A 250 18.86 -1.00 -2.06
N GLY A 251 18.21 -1.11 -3.23
CA GLY A 251 18.78 -1.67 -4.45
C GLY A 251 18.69 -3.20 -4.56
N PHE A 252 18.03 -3.88 -3.62
CA PHE A 252 17.94 -5.34 -3.58
C PHE A 252 17.42 -5.94 -4.90
N ASN A 253 16.45 -5.32 -5.55
CA ASN A 253 15.87 -5.81 -6.81
C ASN A 253 16.89 -5.92 -7.95
N THR A 254 18.00 -5.18 -7.92
CA THR A 254 19.01 -5.14 -8.99
C THR A 254 20.07 -6.23 -8.85
N VAL A 255 20.12 -6.92 -7.70
CA VAL A 255 21.17 -7.91 -7.41
C VAL A 255 20.71 -9.29 -7.86
N ALA A 256 21.51 -9.95 -8.70
CA ALA A 256 21.26 -11.33 -9.10
C ALA A 256 21.73 -12.32 -8.01
N PHE A 257 22.95 -12.15 -7.54
CA PHE A 257 23.53 -12.89 -6.41
C PHE A 257 24.73 -12.12 -5.86
N ASN A 258 25.12 -12.44 -4.63
CA ASN A 258 26.28 -11.86 -3.96
C ASN A 258 27.37 -12.91 -3.78
N LEU A 259 28.59 -12.58 -4.23
CA LEU A 259 29.77 -13.43 -4.08
C LEU A 259 30.63 -13.03 -2.85
N HIS A 260 30.21 -12.04 -2.09
CA HIS A 260 30.91 -11.61 -0.88
C HIS A 260 30.22 -12.26 0.32
N ASP A 261 30.96 -13.12 1.03
CA ASP A 261 30.57 -13.71 2.32
C ASP A 261 30.67 -12.69 3.46
#